data_751e230ee4ab804b060a41bf20e38c6e
#
_entry.id   751e230ee4ab804b060a41bf20e38c6e
#
_cell.length_a   1.000
_cell.length_b   1.000
_cell.length_c   1.000
_cell.angle_alpha   90.00
_cell.angle_beta   90.00
_cell.angle_gamma   90.00
#
_symmetry.space_group_name_H-M   'P 1'
#
loop_
_entity.id
_entity.type
_entity.pdbx_description
1 polymer ?
#
loop_
_entity_poly.entity_id
_entity_poly.type
_entity_poly.pdbx_seq_one_letter_code
_entity_poly.pdbx_strand_id
1 'polypeptide(L)'
;YEDGNQRDVTQEAFIESGNTETAVVGEDGLLSALRRGEAPILARYEGAYAATTLTVMGERDGYTDVVVEQWSEIDKLVANKWQRVKVIPSDVCDDSTFIRRVHLDLTGLPPSSAQVRAFLADEKPTREKRARVIDDLIGSDAYIDYWTNKWADLLQVNRKFLGVEGSTKFREWIREAISEN
;
A
#
# COMPACT_ATOMS: atom_id res chain seq x y z
N TYR A 1 -25.84 24.64 6.88
CA TYR A 1 -27.02 24.87 7.70
C TYR A 1 -28.11 23.90 7.29
N GLU A 2 -29.09 23.63 8.16
CA GLU A 2 -30.21 22.71 7.87
C GLU A 2 -31.10 23.17 6.71
N ASP A 3 -31.07 24.46 6.38
CA ASP A 3 -31.79 25.09 5.26
C ASP A 3 -31.03 25.00 3.92
N GLY A 4 -29.89 24.32 3.88
CA GLY A 4 -29.03 24.15 2.69
C GLY A 4 -28.16 25.39 2.37
N ASN A 5 -28.18 26.45 3.16
CA ASN A 5 -27.30 27.59 2.99
C ASN A 5 -25.85 27.21 3.32
N GLN A 6 -24.91 27.75 2.55
CA GLN A 6 -23.47 27.59 2.76
C GLN A 6 -22.87 28.91 3.21
N ARG A 7 -21.91 28.84 4.13
CA ARG A 7 -21.13 29.97 4.61
C ARG A 7 -19.64 29.60 4.53
N ASP A 8 -18.83 30.55 4.08
CA ASP A 8 -17.38 30.44 4.19
C ASP A 8 -16.94 30.64 5.64
N VAL A 9 -16.28 29.65 6.21
CA VAL A 9 -15.74 29.66 7.57
C VAL A 9 -14.23 29.56 7.61
N THR A 10 -13.54 29.81 6.50
CA THR A 10 -12.07 29.68 6.39
C THR A 10 -11.34 30.47 7.49
N GLN A 11 -11.81 31.67 7.81
CA GLN A 11 -11.22 32.53 8.86
C GLN A 11 -11.53 32.09 10.28
N GLU A 12 -12.52 31.23 10.46
CA GLU A 12 -12.97 30.74 11.77
C GLU A 12 -12.56 29.28 12.02
N ALA A 13 -12.22 28.57 10.92
CA ALA A 13 -11.78 27.17 10.99
C ALA A 13 -10.32 27.07 11.43
N PHE A 14 -10.02 26.07 12.22
CA PHE A 14 -8.63 25.69 12.46
C PHE A 14 -8.17 24.81 11.31
N ILE A 15 -7.18 25.29 10.55
CA ILE A 15 -6.63 24.58 9.40
C ILE A 15 -5.16 24.27 9.68
N GLU A 16 -4.77 23.00 9.52
CA GLU A 16 -3.39 22.54 9.78
C GLU A 16 -2.87 21.65 8.65
N SER A 17 -1.56 21.70 8.48
CA SER A 17 -0.82 20.82 7.57
C SER A 17 -0.19 19.67 8.36
N GLY A 18 -0.45 18.44 7.96
CA GLY A 18 0.21 17.25 8.51
C GLY A 18 1.65 17.04 8.01
N ASN A 19 2.11 17.89 7.05
CA ASN A 19 3.48 17.87 6.56
C ASN A 19 3.96 19.31 6.27
N THR A 20 4.46 19.96 7.31
CA THR A 20 4.91 21.36 7.26
C THR A 20 6.19 21.55 6.44
N GLU A 21 6.90 20.49 6.08
CA GLU A 21 8.03 20.59 5.16
C GLU A 21 7.59 20.69 3.70
N THR A 22 6.39 20.19 3.38
CA THR A 22 5.84 20.24 2.02
C THR A 22 4.95 21.46 1.81
N ALA A 23 4.10 21.77 2.80
CA ALA A 23 3.22 22.94 2.76
C ALA A 23 2.91 23.45 4.16
N VAL A 24 2.76 24.75 4.29
CA VAL A 24 2.34 25.42 5.54
C VAL A 24 1.03 26.14 5.31
N VAL A 25 0.31 26.38 6.40
CA VAL A 25 -0.93 27.15 6.44
C VAL A 25 -0.63 28.49 7.10
N GLY A 26 -0.97 29.59 6.43
CA GLY A 26 -0.90 30.94 6.99
C GLY A 26 -2.07 31.24 7.92
N GLU A 27 -1.98 32.33 8.67
CA GLU A 27 -3.04 32.79 9.58
C GLU A 27 -4.36 33.15 8.85
N ASP A 28 -4.25 33.46 7.57
CA ASP A 28 -5.36 33.74 6.66
C ASP A 28 -5.98 32.49 6.04
N GLY A 29 -5.50 31.30 6.43
CA GLY A 29 -5.92 30.01 5.85
C GLY A 29 -5.28 29.71 4.49
N LEU A 30 -4.36 30.57 3.99
CA LEU A 30 -3.67 30.35 2.73
C LEU A 30 -2.65 29.22 2.83
N LEU A 31 -2.72 28.27 1.91
CA LEU A 31 -1.76 27.17 1.79
C LEU A 31 -0.56 27.59 0.93
N SER A 32 0.62 27.60 1.53
CA SER A 32 1.87 27.90 0.84
C SER A 32 2.67 26.62 0.61
N ALA A 33 2.94 26.29 -0.65
CA ALA A 33 3.76 25.15 -1.03
C ALA A 33 5.26 25.49 -0.85
N LEU A 34 6.00 24.63 -0.15
CA LEU A 34 7.42 24.81 0.14
C LEU A 34 8.32 23.89 -0.68
N ARG A 35 7.98 22.62 -0.77
CA ARG A 35 8.74 21.65 -1.56
C ARG A 35 7.83 20.56 -2.11
N ARG A 36 8.35 19.84 -3.10
CA ARG A 36 7.65 18.67 -3.68
C ARG A 36 7.32 17.62 -2.62
N GLY A 37 6.08 17.15 -2.65
CA GLY A 37 5.58 16.11 -1.75
C GLY A 37 4.07 16.16 -1.61
N GLU A 38 3.57 15.47 -0.62
CA GLU A 38 2.16 15.51 -0.23
C GLU A 38 2.02 15.96 1.21
N ALA A 39 1.04 16.80 1.46
CA ALA A 39 0.66 17.26 2.78
C ALA A 39 -0.83 16.98 3.01
N PRO A 40 -1.19 16.13 3.99
CA PRO A 40 -2.56 16.06 4.48
C PRO A 40 -2.95 17.41 5.08
N ILE A 41 -4.06 17.96 4.65
CA ILE A 41 -4.62 19.19 5.19
C ILE A 41 -5.88 18.84 5.96
N LEU A 42 -5.92 19.20 7.21
CA LEU A 42 -7.07 19.00 8.09
C LEU A 42 -7.69 20.36 8.42
N ALA A 43 -8.99 20.49 8.22
CA ALA A 43 -9.77 21.62 8.67
C ALA A 43 -10.80 21.16 9.71
N ARG A 44 -10.98 21.93 10.77
CA ARG A 44 -11.99 21.68 11.80
C ARG A 44 -12.70 22.96 12.21
N TYR A 45 -14.01 22.87 12.33
CA TYR A 45 -14.88 23.96 12.71
C TYR A 45 -16.07 23.41 13.50
N GLU A 46 -16.32 23.91 14.72
CA GLU A 46 -17.48 23.54 15.59
C GLU A 46 -17.75 22.04 15.70
N GLY A 47 -16.69 21.20 15.81
CA GLY A 47 -16.80 19.74 15.90
C GLY A 47 -16.91 19.02 14.56
N ALA A 48 -17.05 19.73 13.43
CA ALA A 48 -16.95 19.16 12.10
C ALA A 48 -15.49 19.08 11.64
N TYR A 49 -15.17 18.03 10.87
CA TYR A 49 -13.84 17.78 10.33
C TYR A 49 -13.93 17.58 8.82
N ALA A 50 -12.99 18.19 8.10
CA ALA A 50 -12.76 17.93 6.68
C ALA A 50 -11.28 17.70 6.45
N ALA A 51 -10.94 16.74 5.60
CA ALA A 51 -9.56 16.44 5.25
C ALA A 51 -9.38 16.34 3.74
N THR A 52 -8.23 16.80 3.26
CA THR A 52 -7.83 16.64 1.87
C THR A 52 -6.32 16.41 1.80
N THR A 53 -5.81 16.06 0.62
CA THR A 53 -4.37 15.93 0.40
C THR A 53 -3.93 16.97 -0.63
N LEU A 54 -3.09 17.89 -0.20
CA LEU A 54 -2.40 18.81 -1.10
C LEU A 54 -1.20 18.08 -1.73
N THR A 55 -1.13 18.03 -3.05
CA THR A 55 0.01 17.48 -3.78
C THR A 55 0.80 18.63 -4.41
N VAL A 56 2.05 18.79 -3.98
CA VAL A 56 3.00 19.77 -4.55
C VAL A 56 3.93 19.06 -5.52
N MET A 57 3.83 19.39 -6.79
CA MET A 57 4.51 18.66 -7.87
C MET A 57 5.87 19.23 -8.24
N GLY A 58 6.04 20.55 -8.17
CA GLY A 58 7.17 21.25 -8.77
C GLY A 58 7.16 21.13 -10.31
N GLU A 59 8.19 21.64 -10.91
CA GLU A 59 8.43 21.50 -12.36
C GLU A 59 8.81 20.06 -12.69
N ARG A 60 8.28 19.54 -13.79
CA ARG A 60 8.48 18.18 -14.29
C ARG A 60 8.69 18.18 -15.79
N ASP A 61 9.74 18.93 -16.20
CA ASP A 61 10.15 18.99 -17.59
C ASP A 61 10.48 17.57 -18.11
N GLY A 62 9.99 17.28 -19.29
CA GLY A 62 10.19 15.97 -19.92
C GLY A 62 9.34 14.82 -19.38
N TYR A 63 8.38 15.05 -18.45
CA TYR A 63 7.43 14.02 -18.07
C TYR A 63 6.49 13.71 -19.25
N THR A 64 6.35 12.43 -19.55
CA THR A 64 5.34 11.90 -20.45
C THR A 64 4.49 10.88 -19.72
N ASP A 65 3.18 10.89 -19.96
CA ASP A 65 2.30 9.89 -19.38
C ASP A 65 2.72 8.48 -19.82
N VAL A 66 2.91 7.60 -18.84
CA VAL A 66 3.23 6.19 -19.10
C VAL A 66 1.95 5.37 -18.94
N VAL A 67 1.59 4.68 -20.02
CA VAL A 67 0.50 3.70 -19.98
C VAL A 67 1.05 2.41 -19.36
N VAL A 68 0.59 2.09 -18.15
CA VAL A 68 0.92 0.85 -17.47
C VAL A 68 -0.23 -0.14 -17.62
N GLU A 69 0.10 -1.40 -17.90
CA GLU A 69 -0.90 -2.46 -17.97
C GLU A 69 -1.58 -2.63 -16.60
N GLN A 70 -2.90 -2.64 -16.59
CA GLN A 70 -3.72 -2.68 -15.37
C GLN A 70 -4.49 -4.00 -15.32
N TRP A 71 -4.21 -4.81 -14.30
CA TRP A 71 -4.78 -6.14 -14.12
C TRP A 71 -5.87 -6.16 -13.05
N SER A 72 -5.84 -5.18 -12.15
CA SER A 72 -6.73 -5.07 -10.99
C SER A 72 -7.16 -3.63 -10.74
N GLU A 73 -8.14 -3.45 -9.87
CA GLU A 73 -8.54 -2.12 -9.39
C GLU A 73 -7.39 -1.41 -8.65
N ILE A 74 -6.54 -2.18 -7.97
CA ILE A 74 -5.35 -1.62 -7.30
C ILE A 74 -4.40 -0.99 -8.32
N ASP A 75 -4.16 -1.66 -9.46
CA ASP A 75 -3.29 -1.12 -10.51
C ASP A 75 -3.83 0.19 -11.07
N LYS A 76 -5.16 0.31 -11.26
CA LYS A 76 -5.79 1.57 -11.68
C LYS A 76 -5.55 2.70 -10.68
N LEU A 77 -5.78 2.43 -9.39
CA LEU A 77 -5.57 3.42 -8.33
C LEU A 77 -4.11 3.87 -8.26
N VAL A 78 -3.17 2.91 -8.39
CA VAL A 78 -1.74 3.19 -8.41
C VAL A 78 -1.35 3.98 -9.65
N ALA A 79 -1.81 3.58 -10.84
CA ALA A 79 -1.55 4.29 -12.10
C ALA A 79 -2.07 5.73 -12.06
N ASN A 80 -3.30 5.94 -11.57
CA ASN A 80 -3.88 7.27 -11.37
C ASN A 80 -3.03 8.11 -10.41
N LYS A 81 -2.51 7.49 -9.35
CA LYS A 81 -1.60 8.17 -8.41
C LYS A 81 -0.30 8.57 -9.10
N TRP A 82 0.34 7.68 -9.85
CA TRP A 82 1.57 7.98 -10.59
C TRP A 82 1.38 9.13 -11.59
N GLN A 83 0.30 9.14 -12.35
CA GLN A 83 -0.04 10.25 -13.25
C GLN A 83 -0.21 11.56 -12.47
N ARG A 84 -0.96 11.53 -11.37
CA ARG A 84 -1.20 12.72 -10.55
C ARG A 84 0.09 13.30 -9.96
N VAL A 85 1.02 12.43 -9.51
CA VAL A 85 2.30 12.88 -8.92
C VAL A 85 3.45 12.90 -9.95
N LYS A 86 3.15 12.67 -11.23
CA LYS A 86 4.11 12.63 -12.36
C LYS A 86 5.33 11.76 -12.03
N VAL A 87 5.10 10.52 -11.61
CA VAL A 87 6.13 9.52 -11.38
C VAL A 87 6.11 8.52 -12.52
N ILE A 88 7.27 8.26 -13.09
CA ILE A 88 7.48 7.19 -14.06
C ILE A 88 7.93 5.96 -13.28
N PRO A 89 7.17 4.84 -13.32
CA PRO A 89 7.61 3.59 -12.70
C PRO A 89 8.86 3.05 -13.41
N SER A 90 9.67 2.30 -12.67
CA SER A 90 10.78 1.55 -13.27
C SER A 90 10.26 0.39 -14.11
N ASP A 91 11.13 -0.12 -14.99
CA ASP A 91 10.86 -1.34 -15.73
C ASP A 91 10.63 -2.54 -14.79
N VAL A 92 9.99 -3.57 -15.33
CA VAL A 92 9.76 -4.82 -14.63
C VAL A 92 11.12 -5.47 -14.31
N CYS A 93 11.29 -5.96 -13.08
CA CYS A 93 12.51 -6.58 -12.64
C CYS A 93 12.84 -7.86 -13.44
N ASP A 94 14.14 -8.22 -13.49
CA ASP A 94 14.59 -9.47 -14.07
C ASP A 94 14.10 -10.72 -13.29
N ASP A 95 14.29 -11.89 -13.86
CA ASP A 95 13.81 -13.15 -13.30
C ASP A 95 14.53 -13.53 -12.00
N SER A 96 15.79 -13.16 -11.84
CA SER A 96 16.56 -13.43 -10.62
C SER A 96 16.04 -12.59 -9.43
N THR A 97 15.72 -11.37 -9.68
CA THR A 97 15.08 -10.47 -8.71
C THR A 97 13.65 -10.91 -8.42
N PHE A 98 12.91 -11.30 -9.47
CA PHE A 98 11.50 -11.74 -9.31
C PHE A 98 11.40 -12.95 -8.40
N ILE A 99 12.15 -14.04 -8.67
CA ILE A 99 12.04 -15.28 -7.88
C ILE A 99 12.34 -15.04 -6.39
N ARG A 100 13.30 -14.15 -6.08
CA ARG A 100 13.59 -13.76 -4.70
C ARG A 100 12.45 -12.98 -4.08
N ARG A 101 11.92 -11.96 -4.77
CA ARG A 101 10.85 -11.11 -4.25
C ARG A 101 9.58 -11.89 -4.01
N VAL A 102 9.12 -12.69 -4.97
CA VAL A 102 7.86 -13.42 -4.85
C VAL A 102 7.88 -14.42 -3.69
N HIS A 103 9.01 -15.10 -3.42
CA HIS A 103 9.13 -15.97 -2.26
C HIS A 103 9.06 -15.17 -0.95
N LEU A 104 9.78 -14.06 -0.84
CA LEU A 104 9.74 -13.21 0.35
C LEU A 104 8.37 -12.61 0.59
N ASP A 105 7.70 -12.16 -0.47
CA ASP A 105 6.38 -11.52 -0.37
C ASP A 105 5.28 -12.52 0.01
N LEU A 106 5.33 -13.74 -0.53
CA LEU A 106 4.30 -14.74 -0.30
C LEU A 106 4.56 -15.64 0.92
N THR A 107 5.83 -15.94 1.23
CA THR A 107 6.15 -16.90 2.28
C THR A 107 7.04 -16.35 3.41
N GLY A 108 7.54 -15.13 3.27
CA GLY A 108 8.51 -14.53 4.20
C GLY A 108 9.90 -15.19 4.16
N LEU A 109 10.11 -16.19 3.30
CA LEU A 109 11.35 -16.97 3.20
C LEU A 109 12.01 -16.77 1.82
N PRO A 110 13.35 -16.71 1.74
CA PRO A 110 14.02 -16.70 0.44
C PRO A 110 13.88 -18.07 -0.26
N PRO A 111 13.91 -18.11 -1.61
CA PRO A 111 13.96 -19.36 -2.35
C PRO A 111 15.26 -20.10 -2.07
N SER A 112 15.21 -21.43 -2.10
CA SER A 112 16.40 -22.25 -2.07
C SER A 112 17.21 -22.11 -3.38
N SER A 113 18.51 -22.43 -3.33
CA SER A 113 19.35 -22.37 -4.52
C SER A 113 18.91 -23.36 -5.63
N ALA A 114 18.24 -24.45 -5.26
CA ALA A 114 17.65 -25.37 -6.23
C ALA A 114 16.44 -24.75 -6.95
N GLN A 115 15.54 -24.10 -6.23
CA GLN A 115 14.39 -23.39 -6.81
C GLN A 115 14.84 -22.26 -7.75
N VAL A 116 15.83 -21.48 -7.34
CA VAL A 116 16.39 -20.41 -8.19
C VAL A 116 16.94 -20.99 -9.49
N ARG A 117 17.77 -22.05 -9.42
CA ARG A 117 18.36 -22.67 -10.63
C ARG A 117 17.28 -23.27 -11.54
N ALA A 118 16.29 -23.96 -10.98
CA ALA A 118 15.18 -24.53 -11.76
C ALA A 118 14.36 -23.44 -12.47
N PHE A 119 14.05 -22.35 -11.78
CA PHE A 119 13.31 -21.25 -12.36
C PHE A 119 14.07 -20.52 -13.47
N LEU A 120 15.37 -20.27 -13.27
CA LEU A 120 16.20 -19.58 -14.28
C LEU A 120 16.47 -20.47 -15.50
N ALA A 121 16.51 -21.78 -15.33
CA ALA A 121 16.68 -22.75 -16.43
C ALA A 121 15.39 -23.04 -17.19
N ASP A 122 14.23 -22.59 -16.72
CA ASP A 122 12.95 -22.78 -17.39
C ASP A 122 12.87 -21.86 -18.62
N GLU A 123 12.83 -22.46 -19.83
CA GLU A 123 12.81 -21.75 -21.11
C GLU A 123 11.39 -21.23 -21.50
N LYS A 124 10.39 -21.48 -20.67
CA LYS A 124 9.04 -20.98 -20.92
C LYS A 124 8.99 -19.46 -20.94
N PRO A 125 7.98 -18.87 -21.60
CA PRO A 125 7.78 -17.42 -21.58
C PRO A 125 7.77 -16.87 -20.14
N THR A 126 8.47 -15.77 -19.93
CA THR A 126 8.64 -15.13 -18.61
C THR A 126 7.34 -14.99 -17.82
N ARG A 127 6.26 -14.59 -18.49
CA ARG A 127 4.94 -14.46 -17.87
C ARG A 127 4.40 -15.79 -17.35
N GLU A 128 4.51 -16.85 -18.15
CA GLU A 128 3.99 -18.19 -17.80
C GLU A 128 4.74 -18.79 -16.62
N LYS A 129 6.09 -18.74 -16.62
CA LYS A 129 6.88 -19.29 -15.52
C LYS A 129 6.71 -18.50 -14.23
N ARG A 130 6.54 -17.17 -14.31
CA ARG A 130 6.24 -16.32 -13.14
C ARG A 130 4.87 -16.61 -12.55
N ALA A 131 3.84 -16.72 -13.37
CA ALA A 131 2.50 -17.08 -12.93
C ALA A 131 2.49 -18.43 -12.18
N ARG A 132 3.15 -19.45 -12.76
CA ARG A 132 3.26 -20.76 -12.11
C ARG A 132 3.92 -20.71 -10.74
N VAL A 133 5.02 -19.97 -10.59
CA VAL A 133 5.67 -19.83 -9.27
C VAL A 133 4.74 -19.16 -8.26
N ILE A 134 3.95 -18.16 -8.67
CA ILE A 134 2.96 -17.54 -7.80
C ILE A 134 1.91 -18.58 -7.37
N ASP A 135 1.35 -19.32 -8.33
CA ASP A 135 0.33 -20.33 -8.07
C ASP A 135 0.85 -21.46 -7.16
N ASP A 136 2.10 -21.90 -7.34
CA ASP A 136 2.75 -22.92 -6.52
C ASP A 136 3.02 -22.44 -5.08
N LEU A 137 3.24 -21.14 -4.88
CA LEU A 137 3.50 -20.59 -3.54
C LEU A 137 2.22 -20.27 -2.76
N ILE A 138 1.17 -19.79 -3.43
CA ILE A 138 -0.12 -19.49 -2.81
C ILE A 138 -0.73 -20.82 -2.31
N GLY A 139 -1.14 -20.84 -1.04
CA GLY A 139 -1.68 -22.04 -0.40
C GLY A 139 -0.65 -23.07 0.06
N SER A 140 0.67 -22.87 -0.19
CA SER A 140 1.71 -23.71 0.40
C SER A 140 1.76 -23.58 1.92
N ASP A 141 2.31 -24.57 2.63
CA ASP A 141 2.45 -24.51 4.09
C ASP A 141 3.22 -23.26 4.54
N ALA A 142 4.27 -22.88 3.82
CA ALA A 142 5.05 -21.68 4.12
C ALA A 142 4.22 -20.39 3.95
N TYR A 143 3.37 -20.32 2.92
CA TYR A 143 2.42 -19.23 2.73
C TYR A 143 1.42 -19.16 3.89
N ILE A 144 0.79 -20.28 4.22
CA ILE A 144 -0.20 -20.34 5.29
C ILE A 144 0.42 -19.93 6.63
N ASP A 145 1.61 -20.42 6.96
CA ASP A 145 2.31 -20.09 8.21
C ASP A 145 2.68 -18.60 8.28
N TYR A 146 3.20 -18.04 7.18
CA TYR A 146 3.59 -16.65 7.09
C TYR A 146 2.40 -15.72 7.27
N TRP A 147 1.32 -15.94 6.52
CA TRP A 147 0.14 -15.10 6.58
C TRP A 147 -0.65 -15.29 7.88
N THR A 148 -0.66 -16.49 8.45
CA THR A 148 -1.21 -16.72 9.80
C THR A 148 -0.50 -15.83 10.83
N ASN A 149 0.83 -15.74 10.79
CA ASN A 149 1.58 -14.87 11.70
C ASN A 149 1.22 -13.40 11.49
N LYS A 150 1.21 -12.96 10.23
CA LYS A 150 0.87 -11.56 9.88
C LYS A 150 -0.53 -11.17 10.37
N TRP A 151 -1.53 -11.99 10.13
CA TRP A 151 -2.88 -11.73 10.59
C TRP A 151 -3.02 -11.84 12.10
N ALA A 152 -2.30 -12.75 12.74
CA ALA A 152 -2.29 -12.84 14.20
C ALA A 152 -1.72 -11.58 14.86
N ASP A 153 -0.69 -10.96 14.26
CA ASP A 153 -0.12 -9.70 14.71
C ASP A 153 -1.10 -8.54 14.50
N LEU A 154 -1.71 -8.42 13.31
CA LEU A 154 -2.70 -7.39 13.00
C LEU A 154 -3.92 -7.45 13.92
N LEU A 155 -4.40 -8.65 14.22
CA LEU A 155 -5.55 -8.90 15.12
C LEU A 155 -5.15 -8.93 16.59
N GLN A 156 -3.88 -8.63 16.91
CA GLN A 156 -3.33 -8.58 18.27
C GLN A 156 -3.59 -9.87 19.07
N VAL A 157 -3.44 -11.04 18.44
CA VAL A 157 -3.59 -12.34 19.09
C VAL A 157 -2.48 -12.54 20.10
N ASN A 158 -2.75 -12.26 21.36
CA ASN A 158 -1.78 -12.42 22.43
C ASN A 158 -2.38 -13.05 23.70
N ARG A 159 -1.52 -13.70 24.47
CA ARG A 159 -1.90 -14.42 25.70
C ARG A 159 -2.35 -13.50 26.83
N LYS A 160 -1.93 -12.25 26.81
CA LYS A 160 -2.27 -11.29 27.88
C LYS A 160 -3.78 -11.02 27.92
N PHE A 161 -4.42 -10.91 26.76
CA PHE A 161 -5.85 -10.58 26.67
C PHE A 161 -6.73 -11.80 26.45
N LEU A 162 -6.22 -12.83 25.75
CA LEU A 162 -7.01 -13.99 25.34
C LEU A 162 -6.71 -15.25 26.18
N GLY A 163 -5.71 -15.21 27.06
CA GLY A 163 -5.19 -16.39 27.72
C GLY A 163 -4.49 -17.34 26.75
N VAL A 164 -3.96 -18.45 27.26
CA VAL A 164 -3.24 -19.44 26.43
C VAL A 164 -4.19 -20.14 25.47
N GLU A 165 -5.29 -20.65 25.96
CA GLU A 165 -6.27 -21.40 25.15
C GLU A 165 -6.93 -20.52 24.09
N GLY A 166 -7.41 -19.32 24.46
CA GLY A 166 -8.04 -18.39 23.52
C GLY A 166 -7.09 -17.94 22.40
N SER A 167 -5.83 -17.63 22.73
CA SER A 167 -4.84 -17.24 21.73
C SER A 167 -4.48 -18.40 20.78
N THR A 168 -4.43 -19.63 21.27
CA THR A 168 -4.18 -20.83 20.45
C THR A 168 -5.34 -21.07 19.50
N LYS A 169 -6.58 -21.13 20.00
CA LYS A 169 -7.78 -21.36 19.16
C LYS A 169 -7.99 -20.26 18.12
N PHE A 170 -7.75 -19.01 18.49
CA PHE A 170 -7.88 -17.90 17.53
C PHE A 170 -6.83 -17.99 16.42
N ARG A 171 -5.58 -18.36 16.78
CA ARG A 171 -4.53 -18.59 15.79
C ARG A 171 -4.85 -19.77 14.85
N GLU A 172 -5.38 -20.87 15.41
CA GLU A 172 -5.82 -22.03 14.63
C GLU A 172 -6.92 -21.65 13.64
N TRP A 173 -7.92 -20.90 14.07
CA TRP A 173 -8.97 -20.36 13.21
C TRP A 173 -8.43 -19.49 12.08
N ILE A 174 -7.48 -18.57 12.37
CA ILE A 174 -6.83 -17.76 11.34
C ILE A 174 -6.12 -18.65 10.32
N ARG A 175 -5.40 -19.69 10.79
CA ARG A 175 -4.69 -20.61 9.92
C ARG A 175 -5.64 -21.37 9.00
N GLU A 176 -6.74 -21.87 9.54
CA GLU A 176 -7.78 -22.58 8.79
C GLU A 176 -8.40 -21.64 7.73
N ALA A 177 -8.81 -20.44 8.13
CA ALA A 177 -9.36 -19.45 7.21
C ALA A 177 -8.43 -19.11 6.04
N ILE A 178 -7.09 -18.99 6.30
CA ILE A 178 -6.11 -18.74 5.23
C ILE A 178 -5.92 -19.97 4.33
N SER A 179 -6.04 -21.18 4.88
CA SER A 179 -5.87 -22.42 4.10
C SER A 179 -7.05 -22.73 3.18
N GLU A 180 -8.24 -22.26 3.54
CA GLU A 180 -9.48 -22.48 2.79
C GLU A 180 -9.73 -21.41 1.72
N ASN A 181 -9.12 -20.24 1.85
CA ASN A 181 -9.26 -19.03 1.02
C ASN A 181 -10.40 -19.06 0.05
#